data_87c9aa5badc74372596c1e5750e94771
#
_entry.id   87c9aa5badc74372596c1e5750e94771
#
_cell.length_a   1.000
_cell.length_b   1.000
_cell.length_c   1.000
_cell.angle_alpha   90.00
_cell.angle_beta   90.00
_cell.angle_gamma   90.00
#
_symmetry.space_group_name_H-M   'P 1'
#
loop_
_entity.id
_entity.type
_entity.pdbx_description
1 polymer ?
#
loop_
_entity_poly.entity_id
_entity_poly.type
_entity_poly.pdbx_seq_one_letter_code
_entity_poly.pdbx_strand_id
1 'polypeptide(L)'
;MPIEDIAQEYLKFTDGKETLGDVYQHKFGISLEESNINQNVKMVIVASQMDSGTERIIRFLRNTYLVDINILFFRVYQCGDQRIISRTWFEEDIEELPPESQKKRSWNGECYISFGEGHRKWEDAKKYGFISAGGGSWYTRPLNSLSPNDRIWVYIPKTGYVGVGIVTEPSQSAKSITFPEDGIQKKLSELSLEGDYLYSSEDPDSEEHIVKVKWIHTVNKQEAINETGFFCNQNIVCRSKNNRWDFTVSRLKELWDITD
;
A
#
# COMPACT_ATOMS: atom_id res chain seq x y z
N MET A 1 11.92 1.27 -3.07
CA MET A 1 12.77 2.48 -3.01
C MET A 1 11.92 3.57 -2.39
N PRO A 2 12.32 4.16 -1.27
CA PRO A 2 11.62 5.28 -0.63
C PRO A 2 11.53 6.49 -1.57
N ILE A 3 10.56 7.38 -1.34
CA ILE A 3 10.38 8.56 -2.21
C ILE A 3 11.53 9.54 -2.04
N GLU A 4 12.12 9.59 -0.84
CA GLU A 4 13.30 10.40 -0.58
C GLU A 4 14.45 10.02 -1.51
N ASP A 5 14.69 8.72 -1.70
CA ASP A 5 15.71 8.23 -2.60
C ASP A 5 15.40 8.65 -4.04
N ILE A 6 14.12 8.53 -4.45
CA ILE A 6 13.66 8.98 -5.78
C ILE A 6 13.82 10.50 -5.90
N ALA A 7 13.43 11.25 -4.89
CA ALA A 7 13.52 12.70 -4.88
C ALA A 7 14.98 13.19 -4.92
N GLN A 8 15.89 12.51 -4.18
CA GLN A 8 17.31 12.80 -4.21
C GLN A 8 17.95 12.49 -5.57
N GLU A 9 17.62 11.34 -6.16
CA GLU A 9 18.10 11.00 -7.51
C GLU A 9 17.56 11.97 -8.57
N TYR A 10 16.30 12.39 -8.45
CA TYR A 10 15.73 13.40 -9.32
C TYR A 10 16.43 14.76 -9.17
N LEU A 11 16.71 15.18 -7.95
CA LEU A 11 17.43 16.43 -7.66
C LEU A 11 18.85 16.42 -8.25
N LYS A 12 19.55 15.27 -8.16
CA LYS A 12 20.84 15.09 -8.84
C LYS A 12 20.70 15.18 -10.36
N PHE A 13 19.67 14.56 -10.93
CA PHE A 13 19.42 14.58 -12.38
C PHE A 13 19.12 15.98 -12.90
N THR A 14 18.48 16.83 -12.09
CA THR A 14 18.14 18.23 -12.45
C THR A 14 19.21 19.25 -12.05
N ASP A 15 20.37 18.81 -11.60
CA ASP A 15 21.43 19.68 -11.05
C ASP A 15 20.92 20.60 -9.93
N GLY A 16 19.99 20.14 -9.12
CA GLY A 16 19.43 20.89 -7.99
C GLY A 16 18.48 22.04 -8.37
N LYS A 17 18.03 22.11 -9.61
CA LYS A 17 17.21 23.24 -10.11
C LYS A 17 15.76 23.16 -9.71
N GLU A 18 15.21 21.94 -9.63
CA GLU A 18 13.80 21.71 -9.35
C GLU A 18 13.62 20.48 -8.46
N THR A 19 12.71 20.55 -7.49
CA THR A 19 12.39 19.37 -6.67
C THR A 19 11.36 18.49 -7.37
N LEU A 20 11.37 17.21 -7.09
CA LEU A 20 10.38 16.26 -7.61
C LEU A 20 8.95 16.68 -7.24
N GLY A 21 8.76 17.23 -6.03
CA GLY A 21 7.46 17.71 -5.55
C GLY A 21 6.93 18.89 -6.36
N ASP A 22 7.78 19.88 -6.64
CA ASP A 22 7.40 21.07 -7.42
C ASP A 22 7.00 20.70 -8.85
N VAL A 23 7.81 19.86 -9.49
CA VAL A 23 7.53 19.40 -10.86
C VAL A 23 6.27 18.57 -10.93
N TYR A 24 6.04 17.70 -9.93
CA TYR A 24 4.84 16.88 -9.86
C TYR A 24 3.59 17.76 -9.69
N GLN A 25 3.63 18.72 -8.76
CA GLN A 25 2.53 19.67 -8.55
C GLN A 25 2.26 20.52 -9.80
N HIS A 26 3.30 21.02 -10.45
CA HIS A 26 3.16 21.80 -11.68
C HIS A 26 2.55 20.97 -12.83
N LYS A 27 2.95 19.70 -12.94
CA LYS A 27 2.51 18.81 -14.03
C LYS A 27 1.11 18.24 -13.82
N PHE A 28 0.75 17.89 -12.59
CA PHE A 28 -0.48 17.16 -12.27
C PHE A 28 -1.50 17.98 -11.48
N GLY A 29 -1.14 19.20 -11.05
CA GLY A 29 -2.04 20.10 -10.30
C GLY A 29 -2.33 19.67 -8.86
N ILE A 30 -1.63 18.65 -8.36
CA ILE A 30 -1.78 18.11 -7.02
C ILE A 30 -0.40 17.96 -6.35
N SER A 31 -0.34 18.07 -5.03
CA SER A 31 0.89 17.83 -4.27
C SER A 31 1.30 16.36 -4.37
N LEU A 32 2.60 16.12 -4.43
CA LEU A 32 3.15 14.77 -4.34
C LEU A 32 3.03 14.28 -2.89
N GLU A 33 2.01 13.48 -2.65
CA GLU A 33 1.83 12.81 -1.37
C GLU A 33 2.36 11.39 -1.46
N GLU A 34 3.04 10.99 -0.43
CA GLU A 34 3.58 9.65 -0.25
C GLU A 34 2.52 8.56 -0.39
N SER A 35 1.33 8.83 0.15
CA SER A 35 0.18 7.94 0.06
C SER A 35 -0.25 7.63 -1.38
N ASN A 36 0.17 8.43 -2.36
CA ASN A 36 -0.15 8.25 -3.78
C ASN A 36 0.87 7.41 -4.55
N ILE A 37 2.03 7.12 -3.94
CA ILE A 37 3.11 6.36 -4.57
C ILE A 37 2.96 4.88 -4.29
N ASN A 38 3.29 4.05 -5.27
CA ASN A 38 3.24 2.58 -5.19
C ASN A 38 1.84 1.98 -4.91
N GLN A 39 0.77 2.76 -5.00
CA GLN A 39 -0.58 2.23 -4.82
C GLN A 39 -1.04 1.38 -6.01
N ASN A 40 -0.60 1.74 -7.21
CA ASN A 40 -0.92 1.04 -8.44
C ASN A 40 0.35 0.88 -9.29
N VAL A 41 1.14 -0.15 -9.01
CA VAL A 41 2.34 -0.45 -9.77
C VAL A 41 1.95 -1.17 -11.05
N LYS A 42 2.22 -0.55 -12.21
CA LYS A 42 2.07 -1.16 -13.54
C LYS A 42 3.45 -1.49 -14.10
N MET A 43 3.60 -2.68 -14.63
CA MET A 43 4.80 -3.08 -15.35
C MET A 43 4.56 -3.07 -16.84
N VAL A 44 5.43 -2.40 -17.60
CA VAL A 44 5.37 -2.38 -19.06
C VAL A 44 6.67 -2.89 -19.62
N ILE A 45 6.60 -4.01 -20.34
CA ILE A 45 7.72 -4.53 -21.11
C ILE A 45 7.67 -3.89 -22.50
N VAL A 46 8.77 -3.29 -22.92
CA VAL A 46 8.88 -2.72 -24.26
C VAL A 46 9.69 -3.69 -25.13
N ALA A 47 9.11 -4.13 -26.24
CA ALA A 47 9.72 -5.13 -27.11
C ALA A 47 9.39 -4.87 -28.59
N SER A 48 10.19 -5.41 -29.50
CA SER A 48 9.86 -5.46 -30.93
C SER A 48 9.11 -6.73 -31.32
N GLN A 49 9.36 -7.81 -30.60
CA GLN A 49 8.79 -9.14 -30.80
C GLN A 49 8.64 -9.86 -29.45
N MET A 50 7.82 -10.88 -29.43
CA MET A 50 7.64 -11.77 -28.30
C MET A 50 7.62 -13.22 -28.77
N ASP A 51 8.33 -14.08 -28.07
CA ASP A 51 8.24 -15.53 -28.26
C ASP A 51 7.06 -16.12 -27.47
N SER A 52 6.65 -17.33 -27.87
CA SER A 52 5.51 -18.03 -27.25
C SER A 52 5.74 -18.40 -25.78
N GLY A 53 7.00 -18.52 -25.35
CA GLY A 53 7.35 -18.79 -23.96
C GLY A 53 7.11 -17.56 -23.09
N THR A 54 7.58 -16.40 -23.53
CA THR A 54 7.34 -15.12 -22.87
C THR A 54 5.86 -14.79 -22.82
N GLU A 55 5.12 -15.00 -23.92
CA GLU A 55 3.66 -14.81 -23.94
C GLU A 55 2.96 -15.64 -22.84
N ARG A 56 3.29 -16.92 -22.76
CA ARG A 56 2.71 -17.81 -21.75
C ARG A 56 3.01 -17.36 -20.33
N ILE A 57 4.25 -16.90 -20.05
CA ILE A 57 4.63 -16.41 -18.74
C ILE A 57 3.85 -15.13 -18.38
N ILE A 58 3.73 -14.19 -19.31
CA ILE A 58 3.01 -12.95 -19.08
C ILE A 58 1.52 -13.23 -18.81
N ARG A 59 0.88 -14.07 -19.64
CA ARG A 59 -0.52 -14.48 -19.41
C ARG A 59 -0.69 -15.20 -18.08
N PHE A 60 0.25 -16.05 -17.69
CA PHE A 60 0.21 -16.72 -16.40
C PHE A 60 0.33 -15.73 -15.23
N LEU A 61 1.26 -14.78 -15.29
CA LEU A 61 1.41 -13.73 -14.26
C LEU A 61 0.16 -12.86 -14.15
N ARG A 62 -0.45 -12.48 -15.27
CA ARG A 62 -1.70 -11.69 -15.27
C ARG A 62 -2.88 -12.47 -14.70
N ASN A 63 -3.09 -13.69 -15.21
CA ASN A 63 -4.33 -14.43 -14.94
C ASN A 63 -4.30 -15.19 -13.60
N THR A 64 -3.12 -15.66 -13.17
CA THR A 64 -2.97 -16.44 -11.95
C THR A 64 -2.57 -15.59 -10.77
N TYR A 65 -1.62 -14.67 -10.98
CA TYR A 65 -1.09 -13.82 -9.92
C TYR A 65 -1.66 -12.40 -9.92
N LEU A 66 -2.52 -12.09 -10.89
CA LEU A 66 -3.14 -10.76 -11.06
C LEU A 66 -2.11 -9.64 -11.08
N VAL A 67 -0.94 -9.90 -11.66
CA VAL A 67 0.13 -8.91 -11.81
C VAL A 67 -0.27 -7.94 -12.91
N ASP A 68 -0.25 -6.64 -12.64
CA ASP A 68 -0.51 -5.60 -13.63
C ASP A 68 0.74 -5.42 -14.51
N ILE A 69 0.87 -6.30 -15.51
CA ILE A 69 1.97 -6.34 -16.47
C ILE A 69 1.42 -6.40 -17.89
N ASN A 70 1.95 -5.56 -18.77
CA ASN A 70 1.58 -5.54 -20.18
C ASN A 70 2.83 -5.40 -21.06
N ILE A 71 2.69 -5.62 -22.36
CA ILE A 71 3.77 -5.46 -23.32
C ILE A 71 3.37 -4.40 -24.35
N LEU A 72 4.28 -3.47 -24.59
CA LEU A 72 4.17 -2.48 -25.63
C LEU A 72 5.13 -2.84 -26.77
N PHE A 73 4.58 -3.18 -27.91
CA PHE A 73 5.36 -3.45 -29.10
C PHE A 73 5.63 -2.18 -29.90
N PHE A 74 6.88 -1.98 -30.26
CA PHE A 74 7.28 -0.97 -31.22
C PHE A 74 7.79 -1.63 -32.49
N ARG A 75 7.27 -1.17 -33.63
CA ARG A 75 7.76 -1.56 -34.97
C ARG A 75 8.11 -0.31 -35.75
N VAL A 76 9.26 -0.35 -36.41
CA VAL A 76 9.72 0.71 -37.28
C VAL A 76 9.58 0.22 -38.72
N TYR A 77 8.87 0.99 -39.53
CA TYR A 77 8.70 0.73 -40.95
C TYR A 77 9.42 1.82 -41.76
N GLN A 78 10.08 1.44 -42.83
CA GLN A 78 10.64 2.39 -43.81
C GLN A 78 9.65 2.55 -44.97
N CYS A 79 9.24 3.78 -45.23
CA CYS A 79 8.38 4.13 -46.38
C CYS A 79 9.05 5.23 -47.18
N GLY A 80 9.81 4.87 -48.19
CA GLY A 80 10.69 5.83 -48.92
C GLY A 80 11.73 6.41 -47.95
N ASP A 81 11.81 7.73 -47.89
CA ASP A 81 12.72 8.44 -46.97
C ASP A 81 12.16 8.66 -45.56
N GLN A 82 10.92 8.25 -45.31
CA GLN A 82 10.28 8.41 -44.02
C GLN A 82 10.35 7.13 -43.18
N ARG A 83 10.51 7.30 -41.86
CA ARG A 83 10.39 6.24 -40.89
C ARG A 83 9.09 6.39 -40.10
N ILE A 84 8.26 5.34 -40.08
CA ILE A 84 7.01 5.27 -39.35
C ILE A 84 7.22 4.35 -38.15
N ILE A 85 6.90 4.84 -36.96
CA ILE A 85 6.90 4.03 -35.73
C ILE A 85 5.46 3.66 -35.43
N SER A 86 5.17 2.36 -35.39
CA SER A 86 3.89 1.82 -34.90
C SER A 86 4.06 1.31 -33.48
N ARG A 87 3.06 1.53 -32.64
CA ARG A 87 2.97 0.93 -31.31
C ARG A 87 1.69 0.09 -31.21
N THR A 88 1.78 -1.04 -30.53
CA THR A 88 0.64 -1.93 -30.28
C THR A 88 0.80 -2.58 -28.92
N TRP A 89 -0.27 -2.59 -28.12
CA TRP A 89 -0.28 -3.32 -26.87
C TRP A 89 -0.52 -4.82 -27.11
N PHE A 90 0.08 -5.66 -26.26
CA PHE A 90 -0.13 -7.11 -26.30
C PHE A 90 -1.58 -7.48 -25.94
N GLU A 91 -2.09 -6.88 -24.89
CA GLU A 91 -3.51 -6.90 -24.56
C GLU A 91 -3.98 -5.45 -24.47
N GLU A 92 -5.05 -5.12 -25.19
CA GLU A 92 -5.72 -3.85 -25.00
C GLU A 92 -6.36 -3.89 -23.61
N ASP A 93 -5.70 -3.25 -22.66
CA ASP A 93 -6.35 -2.95 -21.40
C ASP A 93 -7.49 -1.98 -21.74
N ILE A 94 -8.72 -2.41 -21.48
CA ILE A 94 -9.95 -1.60 -21.70
C ILE A 94 -9.83 -0.22 -21.00
N GLU A 95 -8.82 -0.04 -20.15
CA GLU A 95 -8.48 1.21 -19.45
C GLU A 95 -7.75 2.25 -20.32
N GLU A 96 -7.29 1.92 -21.55
CA GLU A 96 -6.71 2.91 -22.50
C GLU A 96 -7.74 3.52 -23.48
N LEU A 97 -9.02 3.30 -23.26
CA LEU A 97 -10.05 4.13 -23.89
C LEU A 97 -9.89 5.60 -23.44
N PRO A 98 -10.24 6.57 -24.31
CA PRO A 98 -10.06 7.99 -24.01
C PRO A 98 -10.62 8.37 -22.63
N PRO A 99 -10.10 9.41 -21.95
CA PRO A 99 -10.48 9.76 -20.57
C PRO A 99 -11.99 9.91 -20.31
N GLU A 100 -12.78 10.08 -21.35
CA GLU A 100 -14.25 10.22 -21.27
C GLU A 100 -14.98 8.89 -21.03
N SER A 101 -14.35 7.74 -21.25
CA SER A 101 -14.96 6.41 -21.07
C SER A 101 -14.45 5.66 -19.82
N GLN A 102 -13.44 6.16 -19.14
CA GLN A 102 -12.97 5.61 -17.87
C GLN A 102 -13.93 6.03 -16.76
N LYS A 103 -14.87 5.17 -16.38
CA LYS A 103 -15.45 5.25 -15.05
C LYS A 103 -14.29 5.09 -14.06
N LYS A 104 -13.84 6.21 -13.47
CA LYS A 104 -12.88 6.18 -12.35
C LYS A 104 -13.42 5.16 -11.34
N ARG A 105 -12.72 4.03 -11.18
CA ARG A 105 -13.09 3.07 -10.15
C ARG A 105 -13.07 3.79 -8.82
N SER A 106 -14.18 3.76 -8.12
CA SER A 106 -14.24 4.28 -6.77
C SER A 106 -13.46 3.33 -5.86
N TRP A 107 -12.77 3.88 -4.90
CA TRP A 107 -12.22 3.11 -3.79
C TRP A 107 -13.37 2.37 -3.07
N ASN A 108 -13.15 1.10 -2.70
CA ASN A 108 -14.17 0.23 -2.09
C ASN A 108 -14.43 0.53 -0.60
N GLY A 109 -13.78 1.54 -0.01
CA GLY A 109 -13.93 1.87 1.41
C GLY A 109 -13.01 1.10 2.35
N GLU A 110 -12.23 0.16 1.83
CA GLU A 110 -11.38 -0.74 2.61
C GLU A 110 -9.91 -0.30 2.57
N CYS A 111 -9.25 -0.22 3.73
CA CYS A 111 -7.85 0.18 3.85
C CYS A 111 -6.95 -1.04 4.07
N TYR A 112 -5.88 -1.15 3.32
CA TYR A 112 -4.78 -2.07 3.58
C TYR A 112 -3.83 -1.47 4.59
N ILE A 113 -3.35 -2.27 5.54
CA ILE A 113 -2.32 -1.90 6.53
C ILE A 113 -1.18 -2.89 6.46
N SER A 114 0.04 -2.40 6.26
CA SER A 114 1.27 -3.18 6.44
C SER A 114 1.76 -3.02 7.87
N PHE A 115 1.62 -4.07 8.69
CA PHE A 115 2.10 -4.10 10.07
C PHE A 115 3.50 -4.71 10.11
N GLY A 116 4.53 -3.85 10.12
CA GLY A 116 5.92 -4.28 10.25
C GLY A 116 6.21 -4.73 11.67
N GLU A 117 6.65 -5.96 11.84
CA GLU A 117 7.18 -6.44 13.12
C GLU A 117 8.66 -6.07 13.29
N GLY A 118 9.19 -6.28 14.44
CA GLY A 118 10.53 -5.95 14.89
C GLY A 118 10.44 -5.62 16.35
N HIS A 119 10.49 -4.35 16.69
CA HIS A 119 10.17 -3.85 18.03
C HIS A 119 8.65 -3.87 18.30
N ARG A 120 7.79 -3.90 17.29
CA ARG A 120 6.34 -4.09 17.39
C ARG A 120 5.97 -5.56 17.46
N LYS A 121 4.87 -5.89 18.15
CA LYS A 121 4.35 -7.26 18.23
C LYS A 121 2.87 -7.30 17.89
N TRP A 122 2.49 -8.24 17.03
CA TRP A 122 1.09 -8.42 16.66
C TRP A 122 0.21 -8.79 17.85
N GLU A 123 0.75 -9.57 18.79
CA GLU A 123 0.01 -9.99 19.99
C GLU A 123 -0.41 -8.80 20.87
N ASP A 124 0.45 -7.77 20.98
CA ASP A 124 0.09 -6.53 21.67
C ASP A 124 -1.01 -5.78 20.92
N ALA A 125 -0.85 -5.61 19.60
CA ALA A 125 -1.82 -4.94 18.75
C ALA A 125 -3.19 -5.61 18.79
N LYS A 126 -3.21 -6.94 18.77
CA LYS A 126 -4.41 -7.75 18.90
C LYS A 126 -5.04 -7.61 20.29
N LYS A 127 -4.24 -7.70 21.35
CA LYS A 127 -4.70 -7.67 22.75
C LYS A 127 -5.30 -6.33 23.14
N TYR A 128 -4.63 -5.24 22.79
CA TYR A 128 -5.01 -3.90 23.22
C TYR A 128 -5.80 -3.10 22.17
N GLY A 129 -6.02 -3.66 20.99
CA GLY A 129 -6.83 -3.01 19.94
C GLY A 129 -6.16 -1.80 19.29
N PHE A 130 -5.01 -2.00 18.64
CA PHE A 130 -4.33 -0.93 17.96
C PHE A 130 -3.49 -1.41 16.77
N ILE A 131 -3.09 -0.46 15.92
CA ILE A 131 -1.99 -0.57 14.96
C ILE A 131 -1.02 0.57 15.19
N SER A 132 0.24 0.42 14.78
CA SER A 132 1.26 1.44 14.98
C SER A 132 2.25 1.55 13.83
N ALA A 133 2.87 2.72 13.72
CA ALA A 133 3.98 3.00 12.83
C ALA A 133 4.87 4.11 13.41
N GLY A 134 6.17 3.99 13.19
CA GLY A 134 7.19 4.95 13.63
C GLY A 134 8.49 4.75 12.87
N GLY A 135 9.53 5.49 13.26
CA GLY A 135 10.82 5.45 12.59
C GLY A 135 10.95 6.45 11.44
N GLY A 136 10.13 7.51 11.48
CA GLY A 136 10.18 8.63 10.57
C GLY A 136 8.81 9.10 10.09
N SER A 137 8.73 10.37 9.73
CA SER A 137 7.49 11.00 9.23
C SER A 137 6.92 10.29 8.00
N TRP A 138 7.76 9.63 7.23
CA TRP A 138 7.39 8.76 6.12
C TRP A 138 6.40 7.65 6.53
N TYR A 139 6.61 7.02 7.66
CA TYR A 139 5.79 5.91 8.15
C TYR A 139 4.58 6.40 8.95
N THR A 140 4.71 7.54 9.65
CA THR A 140 3.63 8.06 10.50
C THR A 140 2.58 8.84 9.73
N ARG A 141 2.95 9.59 8.67
CA ARG A 141 1.99 10.34 7.84
C ARG A 141 0.88 9.49 7.24
N PRO A 142 1.16 8.33 6.58
CA PRO A 142 0.11 7.45 6.08
C PRO A 142 -0.81 6.96 7.21
N LEU A 143 -0.27 6.61 8.37
CA LEU A 143 -1.06 6.20 9.53
C LEU A 143 -1.98 7.34 10.01
N ASN A 144 -1.49 8.58 10.02
CA ASN A 144 -2.25 9.78 10.40
C ASN A 144 -3.39 10.10 9.42
N SER A 145 -3.40 9.51 8.22
CA SER A 145 -4.48 9.67 7.26
C SER A 145 -5.72 8.81 7.57
N LEU A 146 -5.61 7.88 8.50
CA LEU A 146 -6.74 7.05 8.93
C LEU A 146 -7.70 7.87 9.79
N SER A 147 -8.98 7.64 9.56
CA SER A 147 -10.07 8.33 10.25
C SER A 147 -10.98 7.34 10.99
N PRO A 148 -11.66 7.77 12.06
CA PRO A 148 -12.66 6.93 12.71
C PRO A 148 -13.68 6.41 11.69
N ASN A 149 -14.05 5.14 11.82
CA ASN A 149 -14.88 4.33 10.93
C ASN A 149 -14.17 3.81 9.65
N ASP A 150 -12.90 4.13 9.42
CA ASP A 150 -12.16 3.42 8.37
C ASP A 150 -12.06 1.92 8.73
N ARG A 151 -12.42 1.05 7.77
CA ARG A 151 -12.21 -0.39 7.92
C ARG A 151 -10.81 -0.74 7.42
N ILE A 152 -10.04 -1.41 8.25
CA ILE A 152 -8.64 -1.75 7.99
C ILE A 152 -8.43 -3.26 7.95
N TRP A 153 -7.57 -3.72 7.04
CA TRP A 153 -7.15 -5.11 6.89
C TRP A 153 -5.64 -5.18 7.11
N VAL A 154 -5.22 -5.91 8.12
CA VAL A 154 -3.84 -5.92 8.57
C VAL A 154 -3.08 -7.09 7.98
N TYR A 155 -2.00 -6.77 7.30
CA TYR A 155 -1.07 -7.70 6.70
C TYR A 155 0.30 -7.61 7.37
N ILE A 156 0.86 -8.73 7.79
CA ILE A 156 2.25 -8.83 8.27
C ILE A 156 3.13 -9.23 7.09
N PRO A 157 4.15 -8.44 6.73
CA PRO A 157 5.05 -8.74 5.61
C PRO A 157 5.63 -10.15 5.69
N LYS A 158 5.60 -10.87 4.55
CA LYS A 158 6.07 -12.26 4.40
C LYS A 158 5.27 -13.31 5.19
N THR A 159 4.23 -12.93 5.89
CA THR A 159 3.40 -13.82 6.72
C THR A 159 1.99 -13.93 6.15
N GLY A 160 1.24 -12.84 6.09
CA GLY A 160 -0.14 -12.85 5.58
C GLY A 160 -1.05 -11.89 6.33
N TYR A 161 -2.34 -11.98 6.04
CA TYR A 161 -3.39 -11.22 6.72
C TYR A 161 -3.71 -11.84 8.06
N VAL A 162 -3.77 -10.98 9.09
CA VAL A 162 -3.93 -11.39 10.50
C VAL A 162 -5.13 -10.76 11.20
N GLY A 163 -5.77 -9.77 10.59
CA GLY A 163 -6.94 -9.18 11.22
C GLY A 163 -7.63 -8.14 10.36
N VAL A 164 -8.87 -7.84 10.75
CA VAL A 164 -9.69 -6.76 10.24
C VAL A 164 -10.36 -6.04 11.39
N GLY A 165 -10.46 -4.73 11.31
CA GLY A 165 -11.07 -3.93 12.36
C GLY A 165 -11.49 -2.55 11.88
N ILE A 166 -12.13 -1.80 12.75
CA ILE A 166 -12.58 -0.44 12.53
C ILE A 166 -11.74 0.52 13.37
N VAL A 167 -11.22 1.54 12.73
CA VAL A 167 -10.54 2.64 13.42
C VAL A 167 -11.53 3.36 14.33
N THR A 168 -11.17 3.57 15.58
CA THR A 168 -12.05 4.23 16.57
C THR A 168 -11.64 5.65 16.90
N GLU A 169 -10.34 5.95 16.84
CA GLU A 169 -9.79 7.25 17.17
C GLU A 169 -8.69 7.64 16.16
N PRO A 170 -8.46 8.93 15.93
CA PRO A 170 -7.33 9.39 15.14
C PRO A 170 -5.99 8.91 15.72
N SER A 171 -4.94 8.94 14.89
CA SER A 171 -3.58 8.63 15.30
C SER A 171 -3.12 9.53 16.46
N GLN A 172 -2.45 8.94 17.43
CA GLN A 172 -1.88 9.62 18.60
C GLN A 172 -0.43 9.16 18.82
N SER A 173 0.35 10.01 19.48
CA SER A 173 1.70 9.65 19.94
C SER A 173 1.65 8.50 20.95
N ALA A 174 2.56 7.54 20.82
CA ALA A 174 2.73 6.45 21.77
C ALA A 174 3.00 6.93 23.21
N LYS A 175 3.57 8.12 23.39
CA LYS A 175 3.81 8.73 24.70
C LYS A 175 2.55 9.14 25.43
N SER A 176 1.54 9.57 24.70
CA SER A 176 0.34 10.20 25.27
C SER A 176 -0.90 9.32 25.23
N ILE A 177 -0.91 8.32 24.37
CA ILE A 177 -2.07 7.43 24.21
C ILE A 177 -2.35 6.62 25.49
N THR A 178 -3.64 6.45 25.78
CA THR A 178 -4.08 5.64 26.92
C THR A 178 -5.03 4.54 26.47
N PHE A 179 -5.04 3.44 27.22
CA PHE A 179 -5.90 2.28 26.97
C PHE A 179 -6.67 1.91 28.23
N PRO A 180 -7.92 1.50 28.12
CA PRO A 180 -8.66 0.99 29.25
C PRO A 180 -8.14 -0.41 29.66
N GLU A 181 -7.70 -0.56 30.89
CA GLU A 181 -7.34 -1.84 31.50
C GLU A 181 -7.83 -1.85 32.94
N ASP A 182 -8.60 -2.88 33.33
CA ASP A 182 -9.21 -3.03 34.65
C ASP A 182 -10.07 -1.81 35.10
N GLY A 183 -10.73 -1.15 34.15
CA GLY A 183 -11.55 0.05 34.38
C GLY A 183 -10.78 1.34 34.61
N ILE A 184 -9.47 1.33 34.46
CA ILE A 184 -8.58 2.50 34.59
C ILE A 184 -7.92 2.81 33.24
N GLN A 185 -7.76 4.10 32.95
CA GLN A 185 -6.99 4.53 31.78
C GLN A 185 -5.49 4.45 32.10
N LYS A 186 -4.78 3.54 31.44
CA LYS A 186 -3.34 3.37 31.57
C LYS A 186 -2.62 3.89 30.33
N LYS A 187 -1.48 4.54 30.51
CA LYS A 187 -0.59 4.89 29.40
C LYS A 187 -0.02 3.61 28.77
N LEU A 188 0.39 3.70 27.52
CA LEU A 188 1.01 2.58 26.82
C LEU A 188 2.20 1.99 27.60
N SER A 189 3.02 2.85 28.25
CA SER A 189 4.17 2.45 29.08
C SER A 189 3.79 1.66 30.35
N GLU A 190 2.53 1.68 30.75
CA GLU A 190 2.02 1.01 31.95
C GLU A 190 1.38 -0.34 31.61
N LEU A 191 1.27 -0.66 30.32
CA LEU A 191 0.70 -1.92 29.86
C LEU A 191 1.75 -3.03 29.82
N SER A 192 1.30 -4.27 29.95
CA SER A 192 2.16 -5.45 29.77
C SER A 192 2.29 -5.76 28.28
N LEU A 193 3.30 -5.18 27.64
CA LEU A 193 3.61 -5.31 26.22
C LEU A 193 4.82 -6.22 26.01
N GLU A 194 4.83 -6.94 24.90
CA GLU A 194 5.98 -7.70 24.42
C GLU A 194 6.89 -6.85 23.52
N GLY A 195 6.34 -5.81 22.88
CA GLY A 195 7.03 -4.88 22.02
C GLY A 195 7.54 -3.64 22.74
N ASP A 196 8.46 -2.91 22.09
CA ASP A 196 8.97 -1.61 22.53
C ASP A 196 8.47 -0.52 21.60
N TYR A 197 7.44 0.19 22.00
CA TYR A 197 6.80 1.27 21.24
C TYR A 197 7.34 2.66 21.62
N LEU A 198 8.29 2.73 22.54
CA LEU A 198 8.92 3.98 23.00
C LEU A 198 10.40 4.04 22.65
N TYR A 199 10.91 3.10 21.87
CA TYR A 199 12.34 2.93 21.54
C TYR A 199 12.99 4.20 20.91
N SER A 200 12.21 5.01 20.18
CA SER A 200 12.66 6.27 19.56
C SER A 200 11.96 7.50 20.09
N SER A 201 11.46 7.44 21.32
CA SER A 201 10.63 8.49 21.90
C SER A 201 11.36 9.82 22.13
N GLU A 202 12.69 9.85 22.10
CA GLU A 202 13.48 11.08 22.26
C GLU A 202 13.51 11.94 20.99
N ASP A 203 13.29 11.35 19.82
CA ASP A 203 13.24 12.02 18.52
C ASP A 203 11.78 12.16 18.03
N PRO A 204 11.21 13.38 18.02
CA PRO A 204 9.85 13.62 17.58
C PRO A 204 9.56 13.16 16.14
N ASP A 205 10.58 13.19 15.27
CA ASP A 205 10.42 12.79 13.87
C ASP A 205 10.38 11.28 13.71
N SER A 206 10.95 10.53 14.66
CA SER A 206 11.01 9.06 14.66
C SER A 206 10.03 8.40 15.64
N GLU A 207 9.24 9.21 16.35
CA GLU A 207 8.29 8.75 17.35
C GLU A 207 7.27 7.77 16.80
N GLU A 208 6.93 6.75 17.59
CA GLU A 208 5.87 5.80 17.27
C GLU A 208 4.49 6.45 17.43
N HIS A 209 3.66 6.32 16.41
CA HIS A 209 2.26 6.72 16.40
C HIS A 209 1.35 5.51 16.43
N ILE A 210 0.21 5.63 17.08
CA ILE A 210 -0.74 4.55 17.33
C ILE A 210 -2.14 4.98 16.92
N VAL A 211 -2.85 4.07 16.25
CA VAL A 211 -4.26 4.20 15.92
C VAL A 211 -5.03 3.11 16.64
N LYS A 212 -6.04 3.49 17.41
CA LYS A 212 -6.91 2.52 18.10
C LYS A 212 -7.88 1.87 17.13
N VAL A 213 -8.07 0.58 17.33
CA VAL A 213 -8.87 -0.28 16.45
C VAL A 213 -9.81 -1.16 17.28
N LYS A 214 -11.06 -1.19 16.89
CA LYS A 214 -12.01 -2.21 17.35
C LYS A 214 -11.94 -3.38 16.36
N TRP A 215 -11.34 -4.48 16.80
CA TRP A 215 -11.23 -5.67 15.96
C TRP A 215 -12.60 -6.28 15.65
N ILE A 216 -12.83 -6.64 14.39
CA ILE A 216 -13.94 -7.47 13.94
C ILE A 216 -13.52 -8.94 13.97
N HIS A 217 -12.33 -9.22 13.43
CA HIS A 217 -11.73 -10.56 13.43
C HIS A 217 -10.22 -10.44 13.52
N THR A 218 -9.60 -11.36 14.28
CA THR A 218 -8.14 -11.48 14.35
C THR A 218 -7.74 -12.94 14.48
N VAL A 219 -6.58 -13.26 13.92
CA VAL A 219 -5.95 -14.58 14.08
C VAL A 219 -4.56 -14.42 14.67
N ASN A 220 -4.00 -15.52 15.19
CA ASN A 220 -2.60 -15.56 15.57
C ASN A 220 -1.72 -15.50 14.30
N LYS A 221 -0.49 -15.09 14.45
CA LYS A 221 0.46 -14.99 13.34
C LYS A 221 0.65 -16.32 12.57
N GLN A 222 0.58 -17.45 13.28
CA GLN A 222 0.70 -18.79 12.68
C GLN A 222 -0.52 -19.17 11.83
N GLU A 223 -1.64 -18.50 12.05
CA GLU A 223 -2.92 -18.71 11.34
C GLU A 223 -3.15 -17.64 10.27
N ALA A 224 -2.13 -16.81 9.99
CA ALA A 224 -2.21 -15.76 8.99
C ALA A 224 -2.56 -16.34 7.62
N ILE A 225 -3.45 -15.66 6.90
CA ILE A 225 -3.90 -16.09 5.58
C ILE A 225 -3.09 -15.39 4.50
N ASN A 226 -2.53 -16.20 3.61
CA ASN A 226 -1.82 -15.72 2.43
C ASN A 226 -2.08 -16.67 1.25
N GLU A 227 -2.91 -16.24 0.32
CA GLU A 227 -3.23 -17.00 -0.89
C GLU A 227 -2.60 -16.36 -2.13
N THR A 228 -2.40 -17.17 -3.16
CA THR A 228 -1.95 -16.69 -4.47
C THR A 228 -2.90 -15.61 -5.00
N GLY A 229 -2.34 -14.48 -5.43
CA GLY A 229 -3.12 -13.36 -5.93
C GLY A 229 -3.52 -12.33 -4.87
N PHE A 230 -3.26 -12.58 -3.60
CA PHE A 230 -3.53 -11.59 -2.56
C PHE A 230 -2.72 -10.31 -2.76
N PHE A 231 -3.35 -9.19 -2.48
CA PHE A 231 -2.73 -7.88 -2.51
C PHE A 231 -1.75 -7.73 -1.35
N CYS A 232 -0.57 -7.19 -1.63
CA CYS A 232 0.36 -6.72 -0.61
C CYS A 232 1.06 -5.45 -1.13
N ASN A 233 1.38 -4.54 -0.23
CA ASN A 233 2.01 -3.28 -0.55
C ASN A 233 3.08 -2.94 0.50
N GLN A 234 4.07 -2.13 0.12
CA GLN A 234 5.12 -1.67 1.03
C GLN A 234 4.67 -0.51 1.93
N ASN A 235 3.68 0.26 1.47
CA ASN A 235 3.16 1.38 2.24
C ASN A 235 2.44 0.90 3.50
N ILE A 236 2.59 1.65 4.58
CA ILE A 236 1.91 1.36 5.86
C ILE A 236 0.40 1.36 5.68
N VAL A 237 -0.15 2.37 4.99
CA VAL A 237 -1.57 2.47 4.63
C VAL A 237 -1.70 2.54 3.12
N CYS A 238 -2.63 1.77 2.55
CA CYS A 238 -2.95 1.85 1.14
C CYS A 238 -4.46 1.79 0.92
N ARG A 239 -4.99 2.77 0.16
CA ARG A 239 -6.38 2.82 -0.31
C ARG A 239 -6.42 2.44 -1.78
N SER A 240 -6.17 1.17 -2.05
CA SER A 240 -6.01 0.66 -3.41
C SER A 240 -7.34 0.60 -4.16
N LYS A 241 -7.26 0.87 -5.47
CA LYS A 241 -8.36 0.68 -6.45
C LYS A 241 -8.07 -0.51 -7.38
N ASN A 242 -7.09 -1.33 -7.03
CA ASN A 242 -6.64 -2.47 -7.82
C ASN A 242 -7.59 -3.66 -7.65
N ASN A 243 -7.85 -4.40 -8.72
CA ASN A 243 -8.67 -5.61 -8.71
C ASN A 243 -8.17 -6.68 -7.73
N ARG A 244 -6.85 -6.76 -7.52
CA ARG A 244 -6.26 -7.67 -6.52
C ARG A 244 -6.70 -7.30 -5.11
N TRP A 245 -6.88 -5.99 -4.83
CA TRP A 245 -7.37 -5.54 -3.54
C TRP A 245 -8.83 -5.96 -3.33
N ASP A 246 -9.68 -5.72 -4.32
CA ASP A 246 -11.09 -6.15 -4.26
C ASP A 246 -11.21 -7.67 -4.11
N PHE A 247 -10.42 -8.43 -4.88
CA PHE A 247 -10.33 -9.89 -4.76
C PHE A 247 -9.90 -10.31 -3.35
N THR A 248 -8.83 -9.68 -2.81
CA THR A 248 -8.30 -10.02 -1.48
C THR A 248 -9.33 -9.77 -0.39
N VAL A 249 -9.98 -8.60 -0.39
CA VAL A 249 -11.01 -8.26 0.60
C VAL A 249 -12.19 -9.23 0.52
N SER A 250 -12.70 -9.50 -0.70
CA SER A 250 -13.80 -10.44 -0.89
C SER A 250 -13.44 -11.83 -0.37
N ARG A 251 -12.25 -12.31 -0.69
CA ARG A 251 -11.79 -13.64 -0.28
C ARG A 251 -11.57 -13.74 1.23
N LEU A 252 -11.01 -12.70 1.87
CA LEU A 252 -10.87 -12.66 3.32
C LEU A 252 -12.22 -12.59 4.04
N LYS A 253 -13.20 -11.86 3.49
CA LYS A 253 -14.57 -11.86 4.03
C LYS A 253 -15.19 -13.26 4.02
N GLU A 254 -15.02 -14.01 2.93
CA GLU A 254 -15.46 -15.41 2.86
C GLU A 254 -14.76 -16.30 3.90
N LEU A 255 -13.42 -16.22 3.99
CA LEU A 255 -12.63 -17.09 4.86
C LEU A 255 -12.86 -16.81 6.36
N TRP A 256 -13.19 -15.59 6.71
CA TRP A 256 -13.43 -15.17 8.11
C TRP A 256 -14.92 -15.00 8.44
N ASP A 257 -15.83 -15.38 7.51
CA ASP A 257 -17.29 -15.26 7.66
C ASP A 257 -17.73 -13.84 8.08
N ILE A 258 -17.18 -12.83 7.40
CA ILE A 258 -17.44 -11.42 7.69
C ILE A 258 -18.51 -10.91 6.73
N THR A 259 -19.61 -10.46 7.30
CA THR A 259 -20.68 -9.75 6.59
C THR A 259 -20.48 -8.24 6.68
N ASP A 260 -20.94 -7.49 5.65
CA ASP A 260 -20.89 -6.02 5.63
C ASP A 260 -21.88 -5.39 6.59
#